data_63caaa193b4adaefe3f3081ec2acad7a
#
_entry.id   63caaa193b4adaefe3f3081ec2acad7a
#
_cell.length_a   1.000
_cell.length_b   1.000
_cell.length_c   1.000
_cell.angle_alpha   90.00
_cell.angle_beta   90.00
_cell.angle_gamma   90.00
#
_symmetry.space_group_name_H-M   'P 1'
#
loop_
_entity.id
_entity.type
_entity.pdbx_description
1 polymer ?
#
loop_
_entity_poly.entity_id
_entity_poly.type
_entity_poly.pdbx_seq_one_letter_code
_entity_poly.pdbx_strand_id
1 'polypeptide(L)'
;VKEFIVSEEDVREKNDAIAFAVEIDSELEYVLVMFCPYTSENLVIGRMAVCQLRTLVLGESERYDRNNFIQNILLGNMLGSDIINRAKKLHIENRKRVVYVIDTGKNSNEIAVELAKNLADIRSGDFVVAMDEHNVVLVKDVEDIDSPKLQEKLSSIAGSLVDNLLAEAMIKVRVGYGNPTDVLPKIAESYQEAKMALEVGRLFYVEKEIMAYDRLGIGRLIYQLPMSLCEMFIREVFGDEVPQILDDEEAMSTISKFFENNLNISETARQLYVHR
;
A
#
# COMPACT_ATOMS: atom_id res chain seq x y z
N VAL A 1 16.98 -35.75 3.92
CA VAL A 1 16.42 -35.80 2.55
C VAL A 1 16.14 -37.24 2.24
N LYS A 2 14.87 -37.58 1.92
CA LYS A 2 14.50 -38.92 1.45
C LYS A 2 14.67 -38.94 -0.06
N GLU A 3 15.35 -39.95 -0.54
CA GLU A 3 15.67 -40.17 -1.96
C GLU A 3 14.94 -41.41 -2.42
N PHE A 4 14.31 -41.35 -3.58
CA PHE A 4 13.64 -42.46 -4.19
C PHE A 4 14.10 -42.61 -5.65
N ILE A 5 14.29 -43.82 -6.08
CA ILE A 5 14.43 -44.12 -7.49
C ILE A 5 13.03 -44.45 -7.99
N VAL A 6 12.54 -43.67 -8.95
CA VAL A 6 11.24 -43.89 -9.57
C VAL A 6 11.46 -44.87 -10.73
N SER A 7 10.76 -46.02 -10.70
CA SER A 7 10.88 -47.04 -11.74
C SER A 7 10.16 -46.63 -13.04
N GLU A 8 10.60 -47.25 -14.17
CA GLU A 8 10.07 -46.95 -15.53
C GLU A 8 8.55 -47.12 -15.69
N GLU A 9 7.88 -47.83 -14.81
CA GLU A 9 6.42 -48.06 -14.87
C GLU A 9 5.61 -46.81 -14.44
N ASP A 10 6.20 -45.92 -13.61
CA ASP A 10 5.51 -44.71 -13.13
C ASP A 10 5.75 -43.48 -13.99
N VAL A 11 6.71 -43.50 -14.91
CA VAL A 11 7.08 -42.41 -15.82
C VAL A 11 7.00 -42.88 -17.26
N ARG A 12 6.09 -42.36 -18.04
CA ARG A 12 5.77 -42.81 -19.43
C ARG A 12 6.87 -42.79 -20.45
N GLU A 13 8.11 -42.48 -20.14
CA GLU A 13 9.25 -42.52 -21.06
C GLU A 13 10.58 -42.88 -20.33
N LYS A 14 11.17 -43.95 -20.73
CA LYS A 14 12.54 -44.52 -20.74
C LYS A 14 13.73 -43.82 -20.02
N ASN A 15 13.54 -42.96 -19.04
CA ASN A 15 14.65 -42.38 -18.31
C ASN A 15 14.50 -42.65 -16.80
N ASP A 16 15.58 -43.09 -16.19
CA ASP A 16 15.69 -43.17 -14.74
C ASP A 16 15.35 -41.80 -14.10
N ALA A 17 14.59 -41.79 -13.04
CA ALA A 17 14.27 -40.57 -12.32
C ALA A 17 14.60 -40.72 -10.85
N ILE A 18 15.08 -39.63 -10.24
CA ILE A 18 15.42 -39.55 -8.82
C ILE A 18 14.42 -38.54 -8.17
N ALA A 19 13.70 -38.96 -7.18
CA ALA A 19 12.80 -38.09 -6.43
C ALA A 19 13.41 -37.74 -5.07
N PHE A 20 13.37 -36.46 -4.73
CA PHE A 20 13.86 -35.92 -3.45
C PHE A 20 12.69 -35.30 -2.69
N ALA A 21 12.54 -35.69 -1.44
CA ALA A 21 11.56 -35.07 -0.55
C ALA A 21 12.04 -33.68 -0.08
N VAL A 22 11.20 -32.67 -0.25
CA VAL A 22 11.38 -31.32 0.31
C VAL A 22 10.49 -31.24 1.56
N GLU A 23 11.10 -31.43 2.73
CA GLU A 23 10.41 -31.37 4.01
C GLU A 23 10.61 -30.00 4.65
N ILE A 24 9.50 -29.39 5.13
CA ILE A 24 9.47 -28.13 5.90
C ILE A 24 8.80 -28.46 7.23
N ASP A 25 9.40 -28.06 8.35
CA ASP A 25 8.92 -28.37 9.71
C ASP A 25 8.58 -29.84 9.95
N SER A 26 9.34 -30.75 9.30
CA SER A 26 9.18 -32.21 9.33
C SER A 26 7.95 -32.74 8.58
N GLU A 27 7.24 -31.92 7.84
CA GLU A 27 6.17 -32.31 6.92
C GLU A 27 6.66 -32.28 5.46
N LEU A 28 6.15 -33.22 4.64
CA LEU A 28 6.47 -33.29 3.22
C LEU A 28 5.62 -32.27 2.45
N GLU A 29 6.24 -31.19 2.01
CA GLU A 29 5.56 -30.12 1.25
C GLU A 29 5.67 -30.32 -0.27
N TYR A 30 6.87 -30.68 -0.75
CA TYR A 30 7.11 -30.85 -2.17
C TYR A 30 7.97 -32.07 -2.46
N VAL A 31 7.92 -32.53 -3.72
CA VAL A 31 8.82 -33.56 -4.22
C VAL A 31 9.52 -33.02 -5.48
N LEU A 32 10.85 -32.91 -5.41
CA LEU A 32 11.68 -32.59 -6.57
C LEU A 32 12.00 -33.87 -7.34
N VAL A 33 11.58 -33.94 -8.59
CA VAL A 33 11.87 -35.08 -9.48
C VAL A 33 12.89 -34.66 -10.53
N MET A 34 14.03 -35.36 -10.57
CA MET A 34 15.08 -35.18 -11.59
C MET A 34 15.06 -36.36 -12.55
N PHE A 35 14.87 -36.10 -13.83
CA PHE A 35 14.93 -37.12 -14.89
C PHE A 35 16.39 -37.30 -15.33
N CYS A 36 17.11 -38.16 -14.63
CA CYS A 36 18.51 -38.43 -14.90
C CYS A 36 18.91 -39.78 -14.30
N PRO A 37 20.01 -40.40 -14.80
CA PRO A 37 20.56 -41.64 -14.24
C PRO A 37 20.96 -41.48 -12.78
N TYR A 38 20.83 -42.53 -12.01
CA TYR A 38 21.24 -42.56 -10.61
C TYR A 38 22.80 -42.58 -10.53
N THR A 39 23.38 -41.41 -10.33
CA THR A 39 24.85 -41.22 -10.14
C THR A 39 25.09 -40.39 -8.86
N SER A 40 26.30 -40.54 -8.30
CA SER A 40 26.71 -39.76 -7.12
C SER A 40 26.64 -38.24 -7.37
N GLU A 41 26.94 -37.82 -8.57
CA GLU A 41 26.94 -36.41 -9.00
C GLU A 41 25.49 -35.87 -9.04
N ASN A 42 24.54 -36.60 -9.65
CA ASN A 42 23.16 -36.26 -9.74
C ASN A 42 22.48 -36.23 -8.37
N LEU A 43 22.88 -37.08 -7.43
CA LEU A 43 22.43 -37.02 -6.04
C LEU A 43 22.89 -35.76 -5.33
N VAL A 44 24.14 -35.34 -5.54
CA VAL A 44 24.65 -34.10 -4.94
C VAL A 44 23.91 -32.89 -5.51
N ILE A 45 23.68 -32.84 -6.82
CA ILE A 45 22.93 -31.77 -7.48
C ILE A 45 21.49 -31.70 -6.94
N GLY A 46 20.82 -32.85 -6.84
CA GLY A 46 19.47 -32.94 -6.31
C GLY A 46 19.36 -32.46 -4.85
N ARG A 47 20.30 -32.85 -4.00
CA ARG A 47 20.35 -32.39 -2.59
C ARG A 47 20.61 -30.89 -2.49
N MET A 48 21.48 -30.33 -3.33
CA MET A 48 21.71 -28.89 -3.39
C MET A 48 20.43 -28.15 -3.83
N ALA A 49 19.74 -28.65 -4.85
CA ALA A 49 18.48 -28.09 -5.32
C ALA A 49 17.39 -28.13 -4.23
N VAL A 50 17.25 -29.25 -3.50
CA VAL A 50 16.35 -29.36 -2.34
C VAL A 50 16.68 -28.31 -1.27
N CYS A 51 17.97 -28.14 -0.96
CA CYS A 51 18.40 -27.14 0.03
C CYS A 51 18.01 -25.72 -0.40
N GLN A 52 18.22 -25.39 -1.68
CA GLN A 52 17.83 -24.09 -2.21
C GLN A 52 16.31 -23.89 -2.23
N LEU A 53 15.55 -24.90 -2.68
CA LEU A 53 14.08 -24.87 -2.66
C LEU A 53 13.54 -24.66 -1.24
N ARG A 54 14.07 -25.41 -0.27
CA ARG A 54 13.69 -25.24 1.14
C ARG A 54 13.92 -23.80 1.63
N THR A 55 15.09 -23.22 1.30
CA THR A 55 15.41 -21.85 1.68
C THR A 55 14.45 -20.84 1.04
N LEU A 56 14.10 -21.02 -0.24
CA LEU A 56 13.15 -20.18 -0.94
C LEU A 56 11.75 -20.27 -0.34
N VAL A 57 11.24 -21.46 -0.11
CA VAL A 57 9.89 -21.69 0.44
C VAL A 57 9.78 -21.14 1.86
N LEU A 58 10.78 -21.36 2.72
CA LEU A 58 10.81 -20.77 4.06
C LEU A 58 10.85 -19.25 4.02
N GLY A 59 11.66 -18.68 3.13
CA GLY A 59 11.73 -17.23 2.96
C GLY A 59 10.42 -16.60 2.48
N GLU A 60 9.69 -17.28 1.59
CA GLU A 60 8.36 -16.82 1.14
C GLU A 60 7.31 -16.96 2.25
N SER A 61 7.34 -18.06 3.03
CA SER A 61 6.43 -18.26 4.18
C SER A 61 6.65 -17.20 5.25
N GLU A 62 7.91 -16.92 5.63
CA GLU A 62 8.21 -15.85 6.59
C GLU A 62 7.77 -14.47 6.10
N ARG A 63 7.96 -14.18 4.80
CA ARG A 63 7.51 -12.92 4.20
C ARG A 63 5.99 -12.81 4.23
N TYR A 64 5.27 -13.89 3.92
CA TYR A 64 3.82 -13.96 3.98
C TYR A 64 3.31 -13.72 5.40
N ASP A 65 3.91 -14.33 6.40
CA ASP A 65 3.56 -14.16 7.81
C ASP A 65 3.80 -12.74 8.30
N ARG A 66 4.90 -12.11 7.90
CA ARG A 66 5.20 -10.70 8.21
C ARG A 66 4.20 -9.76 7.56
N ASN A 67 3.86 -9.96 6.29
CA ASN A 67 2.88 -9.12 5.58
C ASN A 67 1.48 -9.26 6.17
N ASN A 68 1.04 -10.49 6.46
CA ASN A 68 -0.24 -10.75 7.14
C ASN A 68 -0.28 -10.11 8.53
N PHE A 69 0.81 -10.16 9.26
CA PHE A 69 0.89 -9.52 10.56
C PHE A 69 0.72 -8.00 10.44
N ILE A 70 1.43 -7.34 9.53
CA ILE A 70 1.30 -5.90 9.28
C ILE A 70 -0.13 -5.57 8.83
N GLN A 71 -0.72 -6.34 7.92
CA GLN A 71 -2.10 -6.14 7.47
C GLN A 71 -3.09 -6.19 8.63
N ASN A 72 -2.94 -7.14 9.54
CA ASN A 72 -3.80 -7.24 10.72
C ASN A 72 -3.64 -6.05 11.67
N ILE A 73 -2.43 -5.50 11.81
CA ILE A 73 -2.22 -4.27 12.59
C ILE A 73 -2.92 -3.09 11.93
N LEU A 74 -2.73 -2.88 10.61
CA LEU A 74 -3.33 -1.78 9.86
C LEU A 74 -4.85 -1.79 9.94
N LEU A 75 -5.47 -2.98 9.94
CA LEU A 75 -6.91 -3.18 10.08
C LEU A 75 -7.41 -3.03 11.53
N GLY A 76 -6.53 -2.90 12.52
CA GLY A 76 -6.89 -2.82 13.93
C GLY A 76 -7.39 -4.14 14.54
N ASN A 77 -7.07 -5.28 13.92
CA ASN A 77 -7.54 -6.60 14.32
C ASN A 77 -6.75 -7.21 15.50
N MET A 78 -5.77 -6.48 16.05
CA MET A 78 -4.87 -6.98 17.09
C MET A 78 -4.77 -6.02 18.27
N LEU A 79 -4.67 -6.58 19.48
CA LEU A 79 -4.39 -5.81 20.70
C LEU A 79 -2.91 -5.43 20.78
N GLY A 80 -2.61 -4.27 21.37
CA GLY A 80 -1.25 -3.74 21.45
C GLY A 80 -0.24 -4.71 22.11
N SER A 81 -0.62 -5.46 23.14
CA SER A 81 0.21 -6.49 23.78
C SER A 81 0.58 -7.63 22.80
N ASP A 82 -0.38 -8.06 21.99
CA ASP A 82 -0.20 -9.15 21.04
C ASP A 82 0.67 -8.73 19.88
N ILE A 83 0.52 -7.47 19.46
CA ILE A 83 1.38 -6.86 18.42
C ILE A 83 2.85 -6.93 18.87
N ILE A 84 3.16 -6.49 20.09
CA ILE A 84 4.53 -6.47 20.61
C ILE A 84 5.11 -7.88 20.70
N ASN A 85 4.32 -8.85 21.20
CA ASN A 85 4.77 -10.23 21.35
C ASN A 85 5.01 -10.91 19.99
N ARG A 86 4.11 -10.70 19.02
CA ARG A 86 4.23 -11.29 17.69
C ARG A 86 5.32 -10.62 16.86
N ALA A 87 5.51 -9.30 17.00
CA ALA A 87 6.60 -8.58 16.34
C ALA A 87 7.98 -9.14 16.73
N LYS A 88 8.18 -9.47 18.02
CA LYS A 88 9.42 -10.10 18.49
C LYS A 88 9.66 -11.47 17.84
N LYS A 89 8.61 -12.30 17.68
CA LYS A 89 8.72 -13.62 17.03
C LYS A 89 9.06 -13.50 15.54
N LEU A 90 8.53 -12.46 14.88
CA LEU A 90 8.75 -12.20 13.46
C LEU A 90 9.97 -11.31 13.18
N HIS A 91 10.78 -11.04 14.21
CA HIS A 91 11.97 -10.18 14.12
C HIS A 91 11.67 -8.80 13.51
N ILE A 92 10.49 -8.24 13.85
CA ILE A 92 10.08 -6.89 13.43
C ILE A 92 10.42 -5.92 14.56
N GLU A 93 11.32 -5.00 14.27
CA GLU A 93 11.75 -3.99 15.23
C GLU A 93 10.69 -2.90 15.42
N ASN A 94 10.61 -2.38 16.65
CA ASN A 94 9.77 -1.23 16.96
C ASN A 94 10.50 0.04 16.52
N ARG A 95 10.21 0.50 15.30
CA ARG A 95 10.80 1.70 14.68
C ARG A 95 9.74 2.74 14.40
N LYS A 96 10.18 3.96 14.18
CA LYS A 96 9.33 5.07 13.73
C LYS A 96 8.89 4.84 12.30
N ARG A 97 7.58 4.90 12.02
CA ARG A 97 7.01 4.58 10.70
C ARG A 97 5.93 5.56 10.27
N VAL A 98 5.78 5.69 8.99
CA VAL A 98 4.67 6.40 8.35
C VAL A 98 3.99 5.46 7.37
N VAL A 99 2.69 5.62 7.21
CA VAL A 99 1.89 4.81 6.28
C VAL A 99 1.48 5.64 5.07
N TYR A 100 1.76 5.10 3.88
CA TYR A 100 1.28 5.59 2.61
C TYR A 100 0.22 4.64 2.08
N VAL A 101 -0.90 5.18 1.63
CA VAL A 101 -1.94 4.43 0.91
C VAL A 101 -1.90 4.89 -0.54
N ILE A 102 -1.71 3.94 -1.44
CA ILE A 102 -1.64 4.14 -2.88
C ILE A 102 -2.95 3.63 -3.47
N ASP A 103 -3.77 4.53 -4.00
CA ASP A 103 -4.99 4.22 -4.71
C ASP A 103 -4.69 4.06 -6.21
N THR A 104 -4.80 2.85 -6.71
CA THR A 104 -4.55 2.49 -8.11
C THR A 104 -5.78 2.63 -9.00
N GLY A 105 -6.94 2.99 -8.42
CA GLY A 105 -8.20 3.10 -9.14
C GLY A 105 -8.68 1.76 -9.67
N LYS A 106 -8.87 1.69 -11.00
CA LYS A 106 -9.33 0.46 -11.67
C LYS A 106 -8.19 -0.44 -12.18
N ASN A 107 -6.94 -0.10 -11.87
CA ASN A 107 -5.78 -0.84 -12.36
C ASN A 107 -5.44 -2.02 -11.44
N SER A 108 -4.67 -2.98 -11.96
CA SER A 108 -4.21 -4.11 -11.17
C SER A 108 -3.22 -3.70 -10.09
N ASN A 109 -3.45 -4.16 -8.87
CA ASN A 109 -2.53 -3.92 -7.74
C ASN A 109 -1.22 -4.67 -7.84
N GLU A 110 -1.12 -5.74 -8.63
CA GLU A 110 0.08 -6.57 -8.71
C GLU A 110 1.30 -5.77 -9.13
N ILE A 111 1.17 -4.98 -10.22
CA ILE A 111 2.25 -4.12 -10.71
C ILE A 111 2.57 -3.02 -9.70
N ALA A 112 1.54 -2.43 -9.09
CA ALA A 112 1.74 -1.38 -8.08
C ALA A 112 2.47 -1.91 -6.83
N VAL A 113 2.16 -3.13 -6.40
CA VAL A 113 2.86 -3.80 -5.30
C VAL A 113 4.32 -4.06 -5.66
N GLU A 114 4.61 -4.51 -6.88
CA GLU A 114 5.98 -4.78 -7.33
C GLU A 114 6.81 -3.50 -7.39
N LEU A 115 6.28 -2.44 -7.99
CA LEU A 115 6.97 -1.14 -8.06
C LEU A 115 7.12 -0.49 -6.69
N ALA A 116 6.12 -0.58 -5.82
CA ALA A 116 6.24 -0.10 -4.44
C ALA A 116 7.31 -0.87 -3.65
N LYS A 117 7.48 -2.19 -3.90
CA LYS A 117 8.57 -2.99 -3.31
C LYS A 117 9.95 -2.55 -3.78
N ASN A 118 10.09 -2.09 -5.02
CA ASN A 118 11.36 -1.58 -5.55
C ASN A 118 11.78 -0.26 -4.86
N LEU A 119 10.82 0.55 -4.44
CA LEU A 119 11.04 1.79 -3.69
C LEU A 119 11.18 1.57 -2.18
N ALA A 120 10.69 0.44 -1.69
CA ALA A 120 10.80 0.06 -0.29
C ALA A 120 12.17 -0.57 -0.02
N ASP A 121 12.82 -0.17 1.06
CA ASP A 121 13.98 -0.90 1.58
C ASP A 121 13.50 -1.97 2.57
N ILE A 122 13.17 -3.15 2.03
CA ILE A 122 12.68 -4.27 2.84
C ILE A 122 13.70 -4.71 3.90
N ARG A 123 14.99 -4.48 3.65
CA ARG A 123 16.06 -4.81 4.62
C ARG A 123 16.06 -3.83 5.79
N SER A 124 15.66 -2.58 5.57
CA SER A 124 15.54 -1.57 6.63
C SER A 124 14.29 -1.70 7.47
N GLY A 125 13.33 -2.54 7.09
CA GLY A 125 12.09 -2.78 7.83
C GLY A 125 10.84 -2.11 7.25
N ASP A 126 10.86 -1.76 5.97
CA ASP A 126 9.68 -1.34 5.21
C ASP A 126 8.78 -2.53 4.88
N PHE A 127 7.47 -2.27 4.75
CA PHE A 127 6.50 -3.29 4.33
C PHE A 127 5.62 -2.77 3.22
N VAL A 128 5.35 -3.63 2.24
CA VAL A 128 4.39 -3.36 1.17
C VAL A 128 3.32 -4.43 1.21
N VAL A 129 2.07 -4.01 1.38
CA VAL A 129 0.92 -4.89 1.55
C VAL A 129 -0.21 -4.45 0.63
N ALA A 130 -0.79 -5.38 -0.14
CA ALA A 130 -2.06 -5.14 -0.82
C ALA A 130 -3.19 -5.27 0.20
N MET A 131 -4.01 -4.24 0.35
CA MET A 131 -5.13 -4.24 1.31
C MET A 131 -6.42 -4.73 0.66
N ASP A 132 -6.65 -4.34 -0.57
CA ASP A 132 -7.78 -4.72 -1.41
C ASP A 132 -7.40 -4.63 -2.90
N GLU A 133 -8.39 -4.71 -3.80
CA GLU A 133 -8.17 -4.69 -5.26
C GLU A 133 -7.64 -3.34 -5.79
N HIS A 134 -7.75 -2.26 -5.00
CA HIS A 134 -7.44 -0.90 -5.45
C HIS A 134 -6.42 -0.19 -4.58
N ASN A 135 -6.13 -0.72 -3.39
CA ASN A 135 -5.28 -0.06 -2.42
C ASN A 135 -4.04 -0.89 -2.08
N VAL A 136 -2.88 -0.30 -2.32
CA VAL A 136 -1.58 -0.79 -1.87
C VAL A 136 -1.07 0.09 -0.76
N VAL A 137 -0.55 -0.51 0.30
CA VAL A 137 -0.02 0.21 1.45
C VAL A 137 1.48 -0.01 1.55
N LEU A 138 2.22 1.09 1.63
CA LEU A 138 3.63 1.12 2.00
C LEU A 138 3.75 1.62 3.45
N VAL A 139 4.28 0.78 4.34
CA VAL A 139 4.69 1.18 5.68
C VAL A 139 6.18 1.46 5.64
N LYS A 140 6.55 2.73 5.70
CA LYS A 140 7.93 3.20 5.52
C LYS A 140 8.58 3.50 6.86
N ASP A 141 9.80 3.00 7.06
CA ASP A 141 10.67 3.39 8.18
C ASP A 141 11.14 4.83 8.02
N VAL A 142 11.09 5.61 9.11
CA VAL A 142 11.49 7.01 9.15
C VAL A 142 12.46 7.22 10.31
N GLU A 143 13.74 7.33 9.99
CA GLU A 143 14.80 7.41 11.02
C GLU A 143 14.74 8.69 11.85
N ASP A 144 14.30 9.82 11.28
CA ASP A 144 14.40 11.13 11.91
C ASP A 144 13.06 11.89 11.85
N ILE A 145 12.17 11.63 12.82
CA ILE A 145 10.87 12.31 12.93
C ILE A 145 11.03 13.79 13.36
N ASP A 146 12.10 14.13 14.05
CA ASP A 146 12.28 15.48 14.60
C ASP A 146 12.97 16.43 13.61
N SER A 147 13.27 15.96 12.39
CA SER A 147 13.89 16.78 11.37
C SER A 147 12.94 17.86 10.86
N PRO A 148 13.36 19.14 10.78
CA PRO A 148 12.55 20.20 10.17
C PRO A 148 12.25 19.94 8.67
N LYS A 149 12.98 19.02 8.03
CA LYS A 149 12.79 18.60 6.63
C LYS A 149 11.94 17.34 6.50
N LEU A 150 11.36 16.85 7.60
CA LEU A 150 10.58 15.61 7.57
C LEU A 150 9.44 15.66 6.55
N GLN A 151 8.66 16.74 6.54
CA GLN A 151 7.53 16.91 5.62
C GLN A 151 7.96 16.94 4.15
N GLU A 152 9.11 17.55 3.85
CA GLU A 152 9.69 17.53 2.52
C GLU A 152 10.09 16.11 2.11
N LYS A 153 10.72 15.35 3.02
CA LYS A 153 11.10 13.95 2.80
C LYS A 153 9.87 13.06 2.58
N LEU A 154 8.83 13.20 3.41
CA LEU A 154 7.60 12.42 3.26
C LEU A 154 6.89 12.72 1.94
N SER A 155 6.80 14.00 1.56
CA SER A 155 6.23 14.43 0.29
C SER A 155 7.05 13.93 -0.91
N SER A 156 8.39 13.92 -0.80
CA SER A 156 9.29 13.40 -1.84
C SER A 156 9.09 11.89 -2.06
N ILE A 157 8.91 11.12 -0.99
CA ILE A 157 8.61 9.68 -1.09
C ILE A 157 7.28 9.47 -1.82
N ALA A 158 6.24 10.22 -1.44
CA ALA A 158 4.95 10.17 -2.13
C ALA A 158 5.06 10.53 -3.62
N GLY A 159 5.86 11.58 -3.95
CA GLY A 159 6.16 11.97 -5.32
C GLY A 159 6.82 10.84 -6.11
N SER A 160 7.84 10.21 -5.53
CA SER A 160 8.52 9.07 -6.15
C SER A 160 7.58 7.90 -6.42
N LEU A 161 6.60 7.64 -5.55
CA LEU A 161 5.59 6.59 -5.77
C LEU A 161 4.71 6.93 -6.98
N VAL A 162 4.21 8.17 -7.06
CA VAL A 162 3.38 8.63 -8.19
C VAL A 162 4.18 8.58 -9.50
N ASP A 163 5.37 9.16 -9.51
CA ASP A 163 6.20 9.29 -10.70
C ASP A 163 6.64 7.92 -11.25
N ASN A 164 7.06 6.99 -10.39
CA ASN A 164 7.50 5.66 -10.83
C ASN A 164 6.32 4.81 -11.35
N LEU A 165 5.16 4.85 -10.68
CA LEU A 165 3.98 4.12 -11.15
C LEU A 165 3.47 4.66 -12.49
N LEU A 166 3.54 5.97 -12.69
CA LEU A 166 3.19 6.59 -13.96
C LEU A 166 4.22 6.27 -15.05
N ALA A 167 5.52 6.36 -14.74
CA ALA A 167 6.58 6.18 -15.73
C ALA A 167 6.77 4.72 -16.16
N GLU A 168 6.74 3.76 -15.22
CA GLU A 168 7.05 2.36 -15.50
C GLU A 168 5.81 1.54 -15.89
N ALA A 169 4.63 1.88 -15.33
CA ALA A 169 3.41 1.13 -15.56
C ALA A 169 2.31 1.90 -16.28
N MET A 170 2.48 3.21 -16.53
CA MET A 170 1.44 4.10 -17.05
C MET A 170 0.17 4.14 -16.18
N ILE A 171 0.31 3.85 -14.89
CA ILE A 171 -0.78 3.85 -13.92
C ILE A 171 -0.83 5.21 -13.22
N LYS A 172 -1.94 5.92 -13.37
CA LYS A 172 -2.23 7.11 -12.57
C LYS A 172 -2.73 6.68 -11.21
N VAL A 173 -2.02 7.11 -10.17
CA VAL A 173 -2.36 6.79 -8.78
C VAL A 173 -2.58 8.06 -7.97
N ARG A 174 -3.27 7.91 -6.85
CA ARG A 174 -3.30 8.91 -5.78
C ARG A 174 -2.64 8.34 -4.55
N VAL A 175 -1.86 9.15 -3.87
CA VAL A 175 -1.13 8.73 -2.67
C VAL A 175 -1.55 9.60 -1.50
N GLY A 176 -2.14 8.97 -0.50
CA GLY A 176 -2.39 9.59 0.81
C GLY A 176 -1.39 9.10 1.83
N TYR A 177 -0.91 9.97 2.72
CA TYR A 177 -0.07 9.54 3.82
C TYR A 177 -0.48 10.18 5.15
N GLY A 178 -0.33 9.37 6.22
CA GLY A 178 -0.62 9.77 7.58
C GLY A 178 0.55 10.45 8.29
N ASN A 179 0.38 10.71 9.56
CA ASN A 179 1.46 11.18 10.41
C ASN A 179 2.42 10.04 10.78
N PRO A 180 3.71 10.33 10.94
CA PRO A 180 4.66 9.38 11.49
C PRO A 180 4.29 8.94 12.90
N THR A 181 4.53 7.67 13.21
CA THR A 181 4.27 7.08 14.52
C THR A 181 5.55 6.54 15.14
N ASP A 182 5.65 6.63 16.47
CA ASP A 182 6.85 6.19 17.20
C ASP A 182 6.89 4.70 17.46
N VAL A 183 5.74 4.04 17.43
CA VAL A 183 5.59 2.63 17.84
C VAL A 183 4.74 1.85 16.87
N LEU A 184 5.09 0.59 16.69
CA LEU A 184 4.43 -0.32 15.76
C LEU A 184 2.91 -0.43 15.96
N PRO A 185 2.34 -0.51 17.18
CA PRO A 185 0.89 -0.55 17.37
C PRO A 185 0.12 0.64 16.81
N LYS A 186 0.77 1.80 16.69
CA LYS A 186 0.15 3.03 16.18
C LYS A 186 0.14 3.17 14.66
N ILE A 187 0.72 2.24 13.92
CA ILE A 187 0.66 2.31 12.44
C ILE A 187 -0.78 2.22 11.92
N ALA A 188 -1.70 1.63 12.69
CA ALA A 188 -3.13 1.64 12.37
C ALA A 188 -3.71 3.07 12.35
N GLU A 189 -3.28 3.95 13.28
CA GLU A 189 -3.68 5.37 13.32
C GLU A 189 -3.18 6.08 12.06
N SER A 190 -1.88 5.93 11.72
CA SER A 190 -1.30 6.50 10.50
C SER A 190 -1.98 5.98 9.22
N TYR A 191 -2.42 4.71 9.21
CA TYR A 191 -3.18 4.15 8.10
C TYR A 191 -4.56 4.80 7.95
N GLN A 192 -5.31 4.98 9.03
CA GLN A 192 -6.61 5.66 9.00
C GLN A 192 -6.46 7.12 8.57
N GLU A 193 -5.41 7.79 9.02
CA GLU A 193 -5.06 9.15 8.60
C GLU A 193 -4.76 9.22 7.09
N ALA A 194 -3.97 8.26 6.56
CA ALA A 194 -3.65 8.17 5.13
C ALA A 194 -4.90 7.92 4.27
N LYS A 195 -5.80 7.04 4.73
CA LYS A 195 -7.11 6.82 4.07
C LYS A 195 -7.94 8.08 4.07
N MET A 196 -8.05 8.75 5.20
CA MET A 196 -8.79 10.02 5.29
C MET A 196 -8.19 11.08 4.36
N ALA A 197 -6.86 11.12 4.22
CA ALA A 197 -6.20 12.03 3.30
C ALA A 197 -6.65 11.78 1.85
N LEU A 198 -6.75 10.52 1.42
CA LEU A 198 -7.27 10.17 0.09
C LEU A 198 -8.74 10.56 -0.09
N GLU A 199 -9.61 10.25 0.88
CA GLU A 199 -11.05 10.54 0.80
C GLU A 199 -11.32 12.05 0.75
N VAL A 200 -10.69 12.81 1.64
CA VAL A 200 -10.77 14.28 1.64
C VAL A 200 -10.17 14.84 0.35
N GLY A 201 -9.08 14.25 -0.13
CA GLY A 201 -8.45 14.61 -1.40
C GLY A 201 -9.40 14.45 -2.59
N ARG A 202 -10.14 13.35 -2.65
CA ARG A 202 -11.13 13.10 -3.71
C ARG A 202 -12.26 14.13 -3.72
N LEU A 203 -12.68 14.59 -2.54
CA LEU A 203 -13.81 15.51 -2.41
C LEU A 203 -13.41 16.98 -2.63
N PHE A 204 -12.28 17.41 -2.08
CA PHE A 204 -11.92 18.83 -2.01
C PHE A 204 -10.72 19.22 -2.89
N TYR A 205 -9.91 18.23 -3.35
CA TYR A 205 -8.65 18.49 -4.05
C TYR A 205 -8.48 17.54 -5.24
N VAL A 206 -9.47 17.52 -6.12
CA VAL A 206 -9.59 16.54 -7.22
C VAL A 206 -8.34 16.47 -8.11
N GLU A 207 -7.65 17.59 -8.32
CA GLU A 207 -6.46 17.67 -9.19
C GLU A 207 -5.16 17.21 -8.50
N LYS A 208 -5.18 17.06 -7.16
CA LYS A 208 -3.98 16.66 -6.43
C LYS A 208 -3.85 15.14 -6.38
N GLU A 209 -2.66 14.67 -6.73
CA GLU A 209 -2.30 13.25 -6.68
C GLU A 209 -1.71 12.84 -5.32
N ILE A 210 -1.18 13.80 -4.56
CA ILE A 210 -0.53 13.57 -3.26
C ILE A 210 -1.23 14.36 -2.16
N MET A 211 -1.65 13.65 -1.11
CA MET A 211 -2.37 14.22 0.01
C MET A 211 -1.72 13.85 1.34
N ALA A 212 -1.28 14.87 2.09
CA ALA A 212 -0.79 14.72 3.44
C ALA A 212 -1.93 14.95 4.44
N TYR A 213 -2.07 14.08 5.43
CA TYR A 213 -3.12 14.21 6.45
C TYR A 213 -3.05 15.52 7.23
N ASP A 214 -1.86 15.99 7.57
CA ASP A 214 -1.64 17.25 8.30
C ASP A 214 -1.94 18.52 7.47
N ARG A 215 -2.10 18.37 6.13
CA ARG A 215 -2.39 19.47 5.20
C ARG A 215 -3.83 19.51 4.71
N LEU A 216 -4.71 18.69 5.24
CA LEU A 216 -6.13 18.66 4.86
C LEU A 216 -6.92 19.89 5.32
N GLY A 217 -6.41 20.62 6.32
CA GLY A 217 -7.05 21.83 6.82
C GLY A 217 -8.51 21.61 7.24
N ILE A 218 -9.39 22.52 6.80
CA ILE A 218 -10.83 22.47 7.13
C ILE A 218 -11.54 21.27 6.47
N GLY A 219 -11.03 20.75 5.36
CA GLY A 219 -11.61 19.58 4.68
C GLY A 219 -11.71 18.36 5.60
N ARG A 220 -10.72 18.16 6.47
CA ARG A 220 -10.75 17.10 7.48
C ARG A 220 -11.89 17.27 8.49
N LEU A 221 -12.17 18.51 8.92
CA LEU A 221 -13.26 18.78 9.86
C LEU A 221 -14.61 18.54 9.20
N ILE A 222 -14.80 19.03 7.97
CA ILE A 222 -16.04 18.86 7.22
C ILE A 222 -16.30 17.37 6.95
N TYR A 223 -15.29 16.62 6.54
CA TYR A 223 -15.40 15.18 6.27
C TYR A 223 -15.84 14.37 7.50
N GLN A 224 -15.47 14.82 8.70
CA GLN A 224 -15.84 14.15 9.96
C GLN A 224 -17.20 14.55 10.52
N LEU A 225 -17.89 15.53 9.90
CA LEU A 225 -19.22 15.91 10.36
C LEU A 225 -20.24 14.79 10.08
N PRO A 226 -21.14 14.50 11.02
CA PRO A 226 -22.27 13.62 10.76
C PRO A 226 -23.12 14.16 9.60
N MET A 227 -23.59 13.29 8.73
CA MET A 227 -24.43 13.68 7.58
C MET A 227 -25.66 14.48 8.01
N SER A 228 -26.30 14.11 9.12
CA SER A 228 -27.43 14.83 9.66
C SER A 228 -27.14 16.29 10.03
N LEU A 229 -25.92 16.57 10.49
CA LEU A 229 -25.49 17.94 10.78
C LEU A 229 -25.24 18.72 9.49
N CYS A 230 -24.69 18.08 8.46
CA CYS A 230 -24.50 18.70 7.15
C CYS A 230 -25.85 19.04 6.51
N GLU A 231 -26.81 18.11 6.54
CA GLU A 231 -28.18 18.35 6.03
C GLU A 231 -28.89 19.46 6.78
N MET A 232 -28.78 19.53 8.11
CA MET A 232 -29.34 20.61 8.92
C MET A 232 -28.75 21.96 8.50
N PHE A 233 -27.40 22.04 8.36
CA PHE A 233 -26.73 23.26 7.95
C PHE A 233 -27.15 23.71 6.53
N ILE A 234 -27.26 22.75 5.59
CA ILE A 234 -27.74 23.07 4.23
C ILE A 234 -29.14 23.65 4.25
N ARG A 235 -30.05 23.07 5.04
CA ARG A 235 -31.44 23.63 5.20
C ARG A 235 -31.46 25.01 5.86
N GLU A 236 -30.59 25.25 6.84
CA GLU A 236 -30.47 26.56 7.46
C GLU A 236 -29.99 27.64 6.49
N VAL A 237 -29.06 27.28 5.57
CA VAL A 237 -28.46 28.20 4.58
C VAL A 237 -29.39 28.43 3.37
N PHE A 238 -29.95 27.35 2.82
CA PHE A 238 -30.71 27.40 1.55
C PHE A 238 -32.21 27.21 1.68
N GLY A 239 -32.70 26.86 2.88
CA GLY A 239 -34.12 26.51 3.08
C GLY A 239 -34.41 25.07 2.61
N ASP A 240 -35.67 24.83 2.23
CA ASP A 240 -36.11 23.49 1.82
C ASP A 240 -35.70 23.12 0.39
N GLU A 241 -35.28 24.09 -0.41
CA GLU A 241 -34.84 23.85 -1.81
C GLU A 241 -33.37 24.27 -1.99
N VAL A 242 -32.51 23.28 -2.30
CA VAL A 242 -31.14 23.56 -2.66
C VAL A 242 -31.07 24.21 -4.05
N PRO A 243 -30.38 25.34 -4.23
CA PRO A 243 -30.34 26.06 -5.49
C PRO A 243 -29.72 25.14 -6.59
N GLN A 244 -30.42 25.03 -7.74
CA GLN A 244 -29.96 24.23 -8.88
C GLN A 244 -28.59 24.63 -9.43
N ILE A 245 -28.15 25.86 -9.17
CA ILE A 245 -26.81 26.36 -9.57
C ILE A 245 -25.67 25.57 -8.93
N LEU A 246 -25.92 24.86 -7.83
CA LEU A 246 -24.90 24.01 -7.18
C LEU A 246 -24.65 22.69 -7.92
N ASP A 247 -25.57 22.29 -8.81
CA ASP A 247 -25.42 21.13 -9.69
C ASP A 247 -24.78 21.51 -11.04
N ASP A 248 -24.58 22.83 -11.28
CA ASP A 248 -23.97 23.35 -12.49
C ASP A 248 -22.43 23.44 -12.32
N GLU A 249 -21.70 22.55 -12.99
CA GLU A 249 -20.24 22.47 -12.93
C GLU A 249 -19.57 23.79 -13.38
N GLU A 250 -20.11 24.49 -14.39
CA GLU A 250 -19.57 25.76 -14.89
C GLU A 250 -19.74 26.88 -13.87
N ALA A 251 -20.94 26.95 -13.24
CA ALA A 251 -21.20 27.89 -12.18
C ALA A 251 -20.32 27.63 -10.95
N MET A 252 -20.16 26.37 -10.55
CA MET A 252 -19.31 25.99 -9.42
C MET A 252 -17.82 26.26 -9.71
N SER A 253 -17.36 26.02 -10.93
CA SER A 253 -16.00 26.40 -11.38
C SER A 253 -15.79 27.92 -11.28
N THR A 254 -16.79 28.70 -11.73
CA THR A 254 -16.76 30.17 -11.66
C THR A 254 -16.69 30.66 -10.23
N ILE A 255 -17.50 30.11 -9.34
CA ILE A 255 -17.49 30.44 -7.92
C ILE A 255 -16.14 30.11 -7.29
N SER A 256 -15.59 28.94 -7.57
CA SER A 256 -14.28 28.51 -7.08
C SER A 256 -13.18 29.48 -7.51
N LYS A 257 -13.13 29.83 -8.81
CA LYS A 257 -12.17 30.81 -9.34
C LYS A 257 -12.35 32.21 -8.75
N PHE A 258 -13.59 32.60 -8.44
CA PHE A 258 -13.86 33.88 -7.79
C PHE A 258 -13.28 33.95 -6.37
N PHE A 259 -13.40 32.86 -5.61
CA PHE A 259 -12.76 32.77 -4.29
C PHE A 259 -11.24 32.71 -4.37
N GLU A 260 -10.67 31.94 -5.31
CA GLU A 260 -9.22 31.85 -5.56
C GLU A 260 -8.61 33.23 -5.88
N ASN A 261 -9.36 34.06 -6.60
CA ASN A 261 -8.96 35.42 -6.96
C ASN A 261 -9.33 36.48 -5.89
N ASN A 262 -9.52 36.07 -4.64
CA ASN A 262 -9.87 36.97 -3.53
C ASN A 262 -11.10 37.86 -3.84
N LEU A 263 -12.13 37.26 -4.41
CA LEU A 263 -13.40 37.94 -4.78
C LEU A 263 -13.23 39.02 -5.86
N ASN A 264 -12.19 38.93 -6.69
CA ASN A 264 -11.92 39.89 -7.76
C ASN A 264 -12.61 39.48 -9.05
N ILE A 265 -13.75 40.10 -9.38
CA ILE A 265 -14.56 39.81 -10.56
C ILE A 265 -13.75 39.96 -11.85
N SER A 266 -12.93 41.04 -11.98
CA SER A 266 -12.20 41.33 -13.21
C SER A 266 -11.13 40.28 -13.48
N GLU A 267 -10.42 39.84 -12.46
CA GLU A 267 -9.39 38.80 -12.56
C GLU A 267 -10.03 37.45 -12.87
N THR A 268 -11.14 37.14 -12.21
CA THR A 268 -11.90 35.90 -12.45
C THR A 268 -12.40 35.82 -13.89
N ALA A 269 -13.04 36.89 -14.38
CA ALA A 269 -13.51 36.98 -15.79
C ALA A 269 -12.33 36.79 -16.79
N ARG A 270 -11.18 37.38 -16.48
CA ARG A 270 -9.98 37.25 -17.32
C ARG A 270 -9.47 35.80 -17.38
N GLN A 271 -9.42 35.12 -16.22
CA GLN A 271 -8.95 33.73 -16.14
C GLN A 271 -9.92 32.73 -16.76
N LEU A 272 -11.21 32.97 -16.68
CA LEU A 272 -12.25 32.15 -17.28
C LEU A 272 -12.51 32.48 -18.76
N TYR A 273 -11.84 33.48 -19.31
CA TYR A 273 -12.03 33.97 -20.70
C TYR A 273 -13.48 34.36 -20.96
N VAL A 274 -14.19 34.87 -19.95
CA VAL A 274 -15.57 35.34 -20.09
C VAL A 274 -15.64 36.87 -19.96
N HIS A 275 -16.74 37.44 -20.48
CA HIS A 275 -16.97 38.88 -20.35
C HIS A 275 -17.37 39.20 -18.91
N ARG A 276 -16.90 40.33 -18.39
CA ARG A 276 -17.20 40.78 -17.01
C ARG A 276 -18.69 41.06 -16.79
#